data_fc64e0fdcc48c8dc28409339da4d1024
#
_entry.id   fc64e0fdcc48c8dc28409339da4d1024
#
_cell.length_a   1.000
_cell.length_b   1.000
_cell.length_c   1.000
_cell.angle_alpha   90.00
_cell.angle_beta   90.00
_cell.angle_gamma   90.00
#
_symmetry.space_group_name_H-M   'P 1'
#
loop_
_entity.id
_entity.type
_entity.pdbx_description
1 polymer ?
#
loop_
_entity_poly.entity_id
_entity_poly.type
_entity_poly.pdbx_seq_one_letter_code
_entity_poly.pdbx_strand_id
1 'polypeptide(L)'
;QGKSITEIITWGPMEVGFISGGSGIAGMSNLSRDYLSYIIQNLSQLDAIADVIIVDTGAGISDAVLEFLVASGEILLVTTPEPTSITDSYSLLKALYRHPRFDENTTKVKLVANRVSRESEGEILFNKLNAVVERYLKIPMTYLGSVPDDVQLSRAVMQQMPVSIQNPGAKSTAAYEKIVQKLMGKEEAERQPKRGMAAFFSHILDRRN
;
A
#
# COMPACT_ATOMS: atom_id res chain seq x y z
N GLN A 1 -22.09 12.70 9.38
CA GLN A 1 -22.12 13.73 10.45
C GLN A 1 -21.58 15.10 9.99
N GLY A 2 -21.32 15.31 8.68
CA GLY A 2 -20.98 16.64 8.12
C GLY A 2 -19.64 17.23 8.51
N LYS A 3 -18.72 16.45 9.10
CA LYS A 3 -17.37 16.91 9.43
C LYS A 3 -16.51 17.04 8.16
N SER A 4 -15.68 18.06 8.10
CA SER A 4 -14.69 18.20 7.03
C SER A 4 -13.62 17.11 7.16
N ILE A 5 -12.91 16.80 6.06
CA ILE A 5 -11.83 15.80 6.09
C ILE A 5 -10.74 16.21 7.08
N THR A 6 -10.45 17.49 7.20
CA THR A 6 -9.45 18.02 8.12
C THR A 6 -9.80 17.82 9.60
N GLU A 7 -11.10 17.73 9.93
CA GLU A 7 -11.56 17.49 11.31
C GLU A 7 -11.47 16.02 11.74
N ILE A 8 -11.34 15.10 10.78
CA ILE A 8 -11.23 13.66 11.07
C ILE A 8 -9.79 13.14 11.01
N ILE A 9 -8.84 13.97 10.56
CA ILE A 9 -7.43 13.61 10.57
C ILE A 9 -6.92 13.66 12.01
N THR A 10 -6.34 12.55 12.45
CA THR A 10 -5.57 12.50 13.70
C THR A 10 -4.10 12.65 13.34
N TRP A 11 -3.46 13.68 13.88
CA TRP A 11 -2.05 13.96 13.62
C TRP A 11 -1.15 13.17 14.54
N GLY A 12 -0.22 12.44 13.97
CA GLY A 12 0.85 11.73 14.65
C GLY A 12 2.18 12.50 14.61
N PRO A 13 3.27 11.86 15.03
CA PRO A 13 4.61 12.45 14.95
C PRO A 13 4.99 12.80 13.51
N MET A 14 5.86 13.79 13.33
CA MET A 14 6.40 14.23 12.03
C MET A 14 5.31 14.62 11.02
N GLU A 15 4.21 15.18 11.49
CA GLU A 15 3.08 15.64 10.67
C GLU A 15 2.42 14.54 9.84
N VAL A 16 2.53 13.26 10.27
CA VAL A 16 1.83 12.16 9.64
C VAL A 16 0.36 12.18 10.04
N GLY A 17 -0.54 12.37 9.07
CA GLY A 17 -1.98 12.35 9.29
C GLY A 17 -2.55 10.93 9.19
N PHE A 18 -3.41 10.54 10.13
CA PHE A 18 -4.12 9.27 10.12
C PHE A 18 -5.62 9.49 9.96
N ILE A 19 -6.23 8.75 9.05
CA ILE A 19 -7.68 8.63 8.94
C ILE A 19 -8.03 7.17 9.21
N SER A 20 -8.73 6.93 10.31
CA SER A 20 -9.21 5.58 10.63
C SER A 20 -10.45 5.27 9.79
N GLY A 21 -10.36 4.24 8.96
CA GLY A 21 -11.49 3.75 8.16
C GLY A 21 -12.58 3.09 9.01
N GLY A 22 -12.26 2.63 10.23
CA GLY A 22 -13.17 1.90 11.08
C GLY A 22 -13.87 0.74 10.34
N SER A 23 -15.04 0.34 10.82
CA SER A 23 -15.93 -0.59 10.12
C SER A 23 -16.75 0.07 9.00
N GLY A 24 -16.62 1.39 8.81
CA GLY A 24 -17.44 2.17 7.89
C GLY A 24 -17.13 1.94 6.41
N ILE A 25 -15.88 1.59 6.05
CA ILE A 25 -15.51 1.34 4.66
C ILE A 25 -16.17 0.06 4.13
N ALA A 26 -16.34 -0.96 4.99
CA ALA A 26 -17.07 -2.18 4.62
C ALA A 26 -18.56 -1.92 4.29
N GLY A 27 -19.13 -0.82 4.78
CA GLY A 27 -20.49 -0.39 4.51
C GLY A 27 -20.68 0.48 3.27
N MET A 28 -19.60 0.86 2.56
CA MET A 28 -19.69 1.78 1.40
C MET A 28 -20.55 1.24 0.26
N SER A 29 -20.67 -0.08 0.13
CA SER A 29 -21.53 -0.71 -0.88
C SER A 29 -23.02 -0.41 -0.70
N ASN A 30 -23.45 0.02 0.49
CA ASN A 30 -24.84 0.29 0.83
C ASN A 30 -25.17 1.78 0.95
N LEU A 31 -24.23 2.66 0.65
CA LEU A 31 -24.42 4.10 0.74
C LEU A 31 -25.19 4.66 -0.49
N SER A 32 -25.99 5.70 -0.28
CA SER A 32 -26.65 6.42 -1.38
C SER A 32 -25.61 7.10 -2.28
N ARG A 33 -25.96 7.34 -3.55
CA ARG A 33 -25.08 8.02 -4.53
C ARG A 33 -24.65 9.41 -4.03
N ASP A 34 -25.57 10.16 -3.42
CA ASP A 34 -25.28 11.51 -2.92
C ASP A 34 -24.26 11.46 -1.78
N TYR A 35 -24.39 10.47 -0.89
CA TYR A 35 -23.46 10.29 0.21
C TYR A 35 -22.06 9.83 -0.25
N LEU A 36 -22.02 8.99 -1.28
CA LEU A 36 -20.77 8.58 -1.92
C LEU A 36 -20.08 9.77 -2.61
N SER A 37 -20.84 10.58 -3.35
CA SER A 37 -20.32 11.80 -3.98
C SER A 37 -19.76 12.77 -2.95
N TYR A 38 -20.44 12.93 -1.82
CA TYR A 38 -19.96 13.74 -0.70
C TYR A 38 -18.66 13.22 -0.11
N ILE A 39 -18.54 11.89 0.10
CA ILE A 39 -17.29 11.27 0.59
C ILE A 39 -16.15 11.51 -0.39
N ILE A 40 -16.37 11.24 -1.70
CA ILE A 40 -15.35 11.43 -2.74
C ILE A 40 -14.86 12.88 -2.77
N GLN A 41 -15.79 13.84 -2.76
CA GLN A 41 -15.46 15.26 -2.78
C GLN A 41 -14.64 15.67 -1.54
N ASN A 42 -14.97 15.14 -0.38
CA ASN A 42 -14.21 15.44 0.83
C ASN A 42 -12.83 14.77 0.81
N LEU A 43 -12.74 13.51 0.40
CA LEU A 43 -11.46 12.80 0.33
C LEU A 43 -10.53 13.34 -0.76
N SER A 44 -11.07 13.91 -1.85
CA SER A 44 -10.24 14.58 -2.86
C SER A 44 -9.50 15.81 -2.33
N GLN A 45 -9.96 16.40 -1.23
CA GLN A 45 -9.24 17.49 -0.57
C GLN A 45 -7.88 17.04 0.00
N LEU A 46 -7.70 15.73 0.23
CA LEU A 46 -6.41 15.18 0.67
C LEU A 46 -5.31 15.41 -0.37
N ASP A 47 -5.65 15.47 -1.66
CA ASP A 47 -4.69 15.73 -2.75
C ASP A 47 -4.01 17.12 -2.61
N ALA A 48 -4.64 18.05 -1.90
CA ALA A 48 -4.10 19.38 -1.66
C ALA A 48 -3.23 19.48 -0.41
N ILE A 49 -3.32 18.50 0.51
CA ILE A 49 -2.66 18.55 1.82
C ILE A 49 -1.69 17.40 2.08
N ALA A 50 -1.66 16.38 1.22
CA ALA A 50 -0.79 15.23 1.37
C ALA A 50 0.05 14.99 0.10
N ASP A 51 1.36 14.83 0.27
CA ASP A 51 2.28 14.46 -0.82
C ASP A 51 2.15 12.98 -1.21
N VAL A 52 1.87 12.14 -0.21
CA VAL A 52 1.73 10.69 -0.34
C VAL A 52 0.56 10.21 0.52
N ILE A 53 -0.28 9.38 -0.06
CA ILE A 53 -1.40 8.74 0.64
C ILE A 53 -1.19 7.24 0.61
N ILE A 54 -1.09 6.64 1.79
CA ILE A 54 -0.93 5.19 1.97
C ILE A 54 -2.26 4.62 2.46
N VAL A 55 -2.80 3.66 1.71
CA VAL A 55 -3.97 2.90 2.12
C VAL A 55 -3.49 1.58 2.74
N ASP A 56 -3.53 1.49 4.07
CA ASP A 56 -3.21 0.26 4.78
C ASP A 56 -4.41 -0.69 4.73
N THR A 57 -4.25 -1.80 4.05
CA THR A 57 -5.29 -2.82 3.89
C THR A 57 -5.07 -3.98 4.85
N GLY A 58 -6.15 -4.61 5.28
CA GLY A 58 -6.04 -5.90 5.98
C GLY A 58 -5.37 -6.96 5.12
N ALA A 59 -4.82 -8.00 5.76
CA ALA A 59 -4.30 -9.17 5.06
C ALA A 59 -5.42 -9.96 4.37
N GLY A 60 -5.09 -10.67 3.29
CA GLY A 60 -6.00 -11.56 2.58
C GLY A 60 -6.43 -11.04 1.21
N ILE A 61 -7.43 -11.73 0.64
CA ILE A 61 -7.89 -11.55 -0.74
C ILE A 61 -9.39 -11.18 -0.80
N SER A 62 -9.89 -10.48 0.23
CA SER A 62 -11.29 -10.05 0.24
C SER A 62 -11.57 -9.07 -0.90
N ASP A 63 -12.82 -9.01 -1.34
CA ASP A 63 -13.25 -8.06 -2.37
C ASP A 63 -12.86 -6.62 -2.03
N ALA A 64 -12.98 -6.22 -0.76
CA ALA A 64 -12.59 -4.88 -0.33
C ALA A 64 -11.10 -4.59 -0.54
N VAL A 65 -10.23 -5.56 -0.22
CA VAL A 65 -8.78 -5.44 -0.47
C VAL A 65 -8.52 -5.31 -1.97
N LEU A 66 -9.10 -6.19 -2.79
CA LEU A 66 -8.91 -6.16 -4.25
C LEU A 66 -9.39 -4.84 -4.87
N GLU A 67 -10.51 -4.30 -4.40
CA GLU A 67 -11.03 -3.01 -4.86
C GLU A 67 -10.03 -1.87 -4.58
N PHE A 68 -9.42 -1.83 -3.39
CA PHE A 68 -8.38 -0.85 -3.08
C PHE A 68 -7.13 -1.03 -3.94
N LEU A 69 -6.69 -2.26 -4.17
CA LEU A 69 -5.52 -2.54 -5.01
C LEU A 69 -5.75 -2.09 -6.47
N VAL A 70 -6.92 -2.40 -7.03
CA VAL A 70 -7.27 -1.99 -8.41
C VAL A 70 -7.40 -0.48 -8.55
N ALA A 71 -7.91 0.21 -7.52
CA ALA A 71 -8.03 1.67 -7.52
C ALA A 71 -6.68 2.38 -7.34
N SER A 72 -5.69 1.70 -6.74
CA SER A 72 -4.35 2.27 -6.49
C SER A 72 -3.49 2.22 -7.74
N GLY A 73 -2.74 3.28 -8.03
CA GLY A 73 -1.75 3.31 -9.11
C GLY A 73 -0.49 2.49 -8.78
N GLU A 74 -0.17 2.36 -7.49
CA GLU A 74 0.97 1.62 -6.99
C GLU A 74 0.55 0.71 -5.84
N ILE A 75 1.06 -0.52 -5.87
CA ILE A 75 0.84 -1.53 -4.83
C ILE A 75 2.18 -1.84 -4.16
N LEU A 76 2.24 -1.63 -2.86
CA LEU A 76 3.39 -2.03 -2.05
C LEU A 76 3.12 -3.43 -1.47
N LEU A 77 3.67 -4.46 -2.11
CA LEU A 77 3.54 -5.84 -1.68
C LEU A 77 4.60 -6.16 -0.64
N VAL A 78 4.18 -6.34 0.61
CA VAL A 78 5.07 -6.72 1.71
C VAL A 78 4.95 -8.21 1.95
N THR A 79 6.06 -8.95 1.87
CA THR A 79 6.10 -10.40 2.08
C THR A 79 7.32 -10.79 2.91
N THR A 80 7.30 -11.96 3.53
CA THR A 80 8.41 -12.51 4.32
C THR A 80 9.00 -13.75 3.63
N PRO A 81 10.21 -14.19 4.00
CA PRO A 81 10.80 -15.43 3.47
C PRO A 81 10.03 -16.71 3.80
N GLU A 82 9.03 -16.64 4.67
CA GLU A 82 8.20 -17.77 5.05
C GLU A 82 7.39 -18.31 3.85
N PRO A 83 7.36 -19.65 3.63
CA PRO A 83 6.66 -20.24 2.48
C PRO A 83 5.18 -19.86 2.39
N THR A 84 4.51 -19.73 3.52
CA THR A 84 3.10 -19.31 3.61
C THR A 84 2.92 -17.89 3.10
N SER A 85 3.77 -16.94 3.53
CA SER A 85 3.73 -15.55 3.10
C SER A 85 3.96 -15.39 1.59
N ILE A 86 4.89 -16.18 1.02
CA ILE A 86 5.14 -16.20 -0.43
C ILE A 86 3.91 -16.74 -1.19
N THR A 87 3.28 -17.80 -0.67
CA THR A 87 2.07 -18.40 -1.26
C THR A 87 0.90 -17.42 -1.22
N ASP A 88 0.73 -16.72 -0.09
CA ASP A 88 -0.33 -15.72 0.08
C ASP A 88 -0.11 -14.52 -0.86
N SER A 89 1.14 -14.07 -0.99
CA SER A 89 1.51 -13.01 -1.95
C SER A 89 1.19 -13.39 -3.39
N TYR A 90 1.51 -14.62 -3.80
CA TYR A 90 1.15 -15.11 -5.13
C TYR A 90 -0.37 -15.22 -5.31
N SER A 91 -1.07 -15.69 -4.28
CA SER A 91 -2.53 -15.83 -4.31
C SER A 91 -3.24 -14.48 -4.45
N LEU A 92 -2.74 -13.46 -3.74
CA LEU A 92 -3.21 -12.08 -3.88
C LEU A 92 -3.00 -11.56 -5.30
N LEU A 93 -1.79 -11.69 -5.86
CA LEU A 93 -1.49 -11.25 -7.22
C LEU A 93 -2.33 -12.01 -8.27
N LYS A 94 -2.60 -13.28 -8.06
CA LYS A 94 -3.46 -14.08 -8.92
C LYS A 94 -4.93 -13.63 -8.84
N ALA A 95 -5.42 -13.28 -7.66
CA ALA A 95 -6.77 -12.75 -7.48
C ALA A 95 -6.88 -11.37 -8.13
N LEU A 96 -5.88 -10.51 -7.96
CA LEU A 96 -5.78 -9.20 -8.59
C LEU A 96 -5.80 -9.32 -10.13
N TYR A 97 -4.97 -10.20 -10.69
CA TYR A 97 -4.91 -10.45 -12.15
C TYR A 97 -6.26 -10.88 -12.74
N ARG A 98 -7.07 -11.61 -11.96
CA ARG A 98 -8.41 -12.05 -12.38
C ARG A 98 -9.49 -11.01 -12.17
N HIS A 99 -9.17 -9.91 -11.51
CA HIS A 99 -10.16 -8.87 -11.24
C HIS A 99 -10.54 -8.15 -12.55
N PRO A 100 -11.85 -7.97 -12.85
CA PRO A 100 -12.30 -7.43 -14.15
C PRO A 100 -11.75 -6.04 -14.49
N ARG A 101 -11.40 -5.25 -13.50
CA ARG A 101 -10.87 -3.88 -13.64
C ARG A 101 -9.34 -3.79 -13.48
N PHE A 102 -8.66 -4.92 -13.36
CA PHE A 102 -7.20 -4.92 -13.31
C PHE A 102 -6.61 -4.54 -14.66
N ASP A 103 -5.67 -3.61 -14.68
CA ASP A 103 -4.93 -3.19 -15.87
C ASP A 103 -3.42 -3.26 -15.59
N GLU A 104 -2.76 -4.19 -16.21
CA GLU A 104 -1.31 -4.44 -16.09
C GLU A 104 -0.45 -3.25 -16.54
N ASN A 105 -0.98 -2.41 -17.43
CA ASN A 105 -0.24 -1.25 -17.95
C ASN A 105 -0.24 -0.05 -16.97
N THR A 106 -1.21 -0.02 -16.07
CA THR A 106 -1.39 1.11 -15.15
C THR A 106 -1.09 0.76 -13.69
N THR A 107 -1.05 -0.53 -13.34
CA THR A 107 -0.80 -0.99 -11.97
C THR A 107 0.66 -1.36 -11.81
N LYS A 108 1.36 -0.68 -10.92
CA LYS A 108 2.76 -0.99 -10.57
C LYS A 108 2.82 -1.76 -9.27
N VAL A 109 3.40 -2.95 -9.30
CA VAL A 109 3.62 -3.75 -8.08
C VAL A 109 5.07 -3.63 -7.63
N LYS A 110 5.27 -3.13 -6.43
CA LYS A 110 6.58 -2.94 -5.81
C LYS A 110 6.70 -3.84 -4.58
N LEU A 111 7.72 -4.71 -4.55
CA LEU A 111 7.90 -5.68 -3.48
C LEU A 111 8.90 -5.21 -2.44
N VAL A 112 8.53 -5.37 -1.18
CA VAL A 112 9.40 -5.25 0.00
C VAL A 112 9.49 -6.61 0.68
N ALA A 113 10.71 -7.15 0.83
CA ALA A 113 10.97 -8.35 1.61
C ALA A 113 11.17 -7.97 3.07
N ASN A 114 10.23 -8.35 3.94
CA ASN A 114 10.26 -8.02 5.36
C ASN A 114 10.81 -9.18 6.20
N ARG A 115 11.40 -8.85 7.36
CA ARG A 115 11.95 -9.82 8.31
C ARG A 115 12.98 -10.77 7.72
N VAL A 116 13.84 -10.23 6.85
CA VAL A 116 14.94 -11.02 6.28
C VAL A 116 16.09 -11.14 7.27
N SER A 117 16.77 -12.29 7.27
CA SER A 117 17.98 -12.50 8.07
C SER A 117 19.20 -11.77 7.47
N ARG A 118 19.21 -11.60 6.14
CA ARG A 118 20.24 -10.91 5.36
C ARG A 118 19.66 -10.36 4.04
N GLU A 119 20.28 -9.34 3.50
CA GLU A 119 19.82 -8.64 2.30
C GLU A 119 19.64 -9.58 1.08
N SER A 120 20.59 -10.50 0.87
CA SER A 120 20.52 -11.49 -0.21
C SER A 120 19.31 -12.42 -0.14
N GLU A 121 18.74 -12.65 1.04
CA GLU A 121 17.54 -13.46 1.20
C GLU A 121 16.31 -12.78 0.58
N GLY A 122 16.21 -11.46 0.70
CA GLY A 122 15.14 -10.69 0.07
C GLY A 122 15.21 -10.68 -1.45
N GLU A 123 16.43 -10.58 -2.01
CA GLU A 123 16.63 -10.68 -3.46
C GLU A 123 16.26 -12.07 -4.00
N ILE A 124 16.66 -13.14 -3.28
CA ILE A 124 16.29 -14.51 -3.64
C ILE A 124 14.79 -14.71 -3.60
N LEU A 125 14.10 -14.17 -2.57
CA LEU A 125 12.65 -14.21 -2.44
C LEU A 125 11.99 -13.49 -3.63
N PHE A 126 12.43 -12.27 -3.91
CA PHE A 126 11.90 -11.49 -5.04
C PHE A 126 12.06 -12.27 -6.36
N ASN A 127 13.27 -12.75 -6.67
CA ASN A 127 13.54 -13.45 -7.91
C ASN A 127 12.69 -14.72 -8.06
N LYS A 128 12.50 -15.49 -6.99
CA LYS A 128 11.62 -16.68 -7.00
C LYS A 128 10.16 -16.32 -7.27
N LEU A 129 9.62 -15.34 -6.55
CA LEU A 129 8.23 -14.92 -6.73
C LEU A 129 8.03 -14.28 -8.11
N ASN A 130 8.95 -13.39 -8.52
CA ASN A 130 8.87 -12.69 -9.80
C ASN A 130 8.89 -13.67 -10.98
N ALA A 131 9.74 -14.69 -10.96
CA ALA A 131 9.81 -15.70 -12.02
C ALA A 131 8.48 -16.43 -12.24
N VAL A 132 7.75 -16.72 -11.15
CA VAL A 132 6.43 -17.37 -11.23
C VAL A 132 5.36 -16.40 -11.68
N VAL A 133 5.37 -15.17 -11.14
CA VAL A 133 4.40 -14.12 -11.48
C VAL A 133 4.54 -13.71 -12.95
N GLU A 134 5.76 -13.47 -13.43
CA GLU A 134 6.03 -13.14 -14.82
C GLU A 134 5.57 -14.26 -15.77
N ARG A 135 5.86 -15.50 -15.41
CA ARG A 135 5.50 -16.67 -16.26
C ARG A 135 3.99 -16.88 -16.38
N TYR A 136 3.23 -16.70 -15.30
CA TYR A 136 1.82 -17.10 -15.24
C TYR A 136 0.82 -15.95 -15.17
N LEU A 137 1.23 -14.79 -14.68
CA LEU A 137 0.36 -13.64 -14.48
C LEU A 137 0.78 -12.43 -15.34
N LYS A 138 2.02 -12.41 -15.83
CA LYS A 138 2.59 -11.30 -16.62
C LYS A 138 2.51 -9.93 -15.93
N ILE A 139 2.42 -9.91 -14.61
CA ILE A 139 2.41 -8.68 -13.84
C ILE A 139 3.86 -8.20 -13.66
N PRO A 140 4.22 -7.00 -14.13
CA PRO A 140 5.55 -6.45 -13.88
C PRO A 140 5.72 -6.11 -12.40
N MET A 141 6.80 -6.60 -11.78
CA MET A 141 7.12 -6.30 -10.40
C MET A 141 8.51 -5.65 -10.28
N THR A 142 8.65 -4.74 -9.33
CA THR A 142 9.92 -4.08 -8.99
C THR A 142 10.32 -4.41 -7.56
N TYR A 143 11.60 -4.71 -7.34
CA TYR A 143 12.15 -4.90 -6.00
C TYR A 143 12.58 -3.58 -5.37
N LEU A 144 11.92 -3.17 -4.28
CA LEU A 144 12.30 -1.97 -3.54
C LEU A 144 13.43 -2.21 -2.55
N GLY A 145 13.42 -3.34 -1.87
CA GLY A 145 14.44 -3.67 -0.88
C GLY A 145 13.95 -4.62 0.20
N SER A 146 14.81 -4.79 1.21
CA SER A 146 14.54 -5.64 2.38
C SER A 146 14.50 -4.83 3.66
N VAL A 147 13.64 -5.25 4.58
CA VAL A 147 13.67 -4.83 5.99
C VAL A 147 14.18 -6.02 6.81
N PRO A 148 15.29 -5.89 7.53
CA PRO A 148 15.84 -6.98 8.34
C PRO A 148 14.96 -7.28 9.54
N ASP A 149 15.05 -8.51 10.06
CA ASP A 149 14.54 -8.81 11.39
C ASP A 149 15.37 -8.03 12.41
N ASP A 150 14.71 -7.15 13.16
CA ASP A 150 15.38 -6.17 14.03
C ASP A 150 14.66 -6.09 15.39
N VAL A 151 15.39 -6.47 16.43
CA VAL A 151 14.92 -6.42 17.82
C VAL A 151 14.55 -4.98 18.23
N GLN A 152 15.22 -3.97 17.66
CA GLN A 152 14.91 -2.58 17.96
C GLN A 152 13.53 -2.19 17.41
N LEU A 153 13.19 -2.68 16.21
CA LEU A 153 11.85 -2.51 15.63
C LEU A 153 10.79 -3.18 16.52
N SER A 154 11.03 -4.41 16.96
CA SER A 154 10.08 -5.13 17.83
C SER A 154 9.88 -4.39 19.16
N ARG A 155 10.94 -3.83 19.75
CA ARG A 155 10.84 -3.02 20.98
C ARG A 155 10.06 -1.72 20.75
N ALA A 156 10.29 -1.04 19.63
CA ALA A 156 9.59 0.17 19.26
C ALA A 156 8.08 -0.08 19.10
N VAL A 157 7.69 -1.19 18.45
CA VAL A 157 6.29 -1.61 18.33
C VAL A 157 5.64 -1.83 19.70
N MET A 158 6.32 -2.53 20.62
CA MET A 158 5.82 -2.74 22.00
C MET A 158 5.65 -1.45 22.78
N GLN A 159 6.42 -0.42 22.46
CA GLN A 159 6.34 0.90 23.07
C GLN A 159 5.43 1.87 22.31
N GLN A 160 4.79 1.41 21.26
CA GLN A 160 3.90 2.22 20.40
C GLN A 160 4.59 3.47 19.86
N MET A 161 5.87 3.36 19.54
CA MET A 161 6.67 4.45 19.00
C MET A 161 7.32 4.02 17.68
N PRO A 162 7.29 4.83 16.61
CA PRO A 162 7.99 4.51 15.38
C PRO A 162 9.49 4.31 15.61
N VAL A 163 10.05 3.22 15.08
CA VAL A 163 11.49 2.91 15.27
C VAL A 163 12.39 3.99 14.68
N SER A 164 11.98 4.63 13.61
CA SER A 164 12.72 5.73 12.97
C SER A 164 12.86 6.97 13.89
N ILE A 165 11.92 7.16 14.81
CA ILE A 165 11.97 8.23 15.81
C ILE A 165 12.72 7.76 17.05
N GLN A 166 12.40 6.56 17.53
CA GLN A 166 12.96 6.03 18.79
C GLN A 166 14.43 5.63 18.65
N ASN A 167 14.79 5.03 17.53
CA ASN A 167 16.16 4.59 17.24
C ASN A 167 16.52 4.85 15.76
N PRO A 168 16.93 6.08 15.42
CA PRO A 168 17.34 6.44 14.07
C PRO A 168 18.49 5.59 13.52
N GLY A 169 19.34 5.04 14.39
CA GLY A 169 20.46 4.16 14.02
C GLY A 169 20.10 2.69 13.87
N ALA A 170 18.84 2.30 14.01
CA ALA A 170 18.40 0.92 13.84
C ALA A 170 18.58 0.43 12.41
N LYS A 171 18.85 -0.87 12.23
CA LYS A 171 18.98 -1.48 10.89
C LYS A 171 17.69 -1.35 10.08
N SER A 172 16.55 -1.50 10.74
CA SER A 172 15.22 -1.30 10.14
C SER A 172 15.00 0.13 9.69
N THR A 173 15.44 1.14 10.47
CA THR A 173 15.36 2.56 10.06
C THR A 173 16.14 2.81 8.78
N ALA A 174 17.41 2.37 8.72
CA ALA A 174 18.23 2.52 7.53
C ALA A 174 17.62 1.78 6.30
N ALA A 175 16.95 0.64 6.53
CA ALA A 175 16.26 -0.09 5.47
C ALA A 175 15.04 0.70 4.96
N TYR A 176 14.23 1.27 5.84
CA TYR A 176 13.09 2.11 5.45
C TYR A 176 13.54 3.34 4.65
N GLU A 177 14.63 4.00 5.07
CA GLU A 177 15.18 5.14 4.33
C GLU A 177 15.56 4.77 2.90
N LYS A 178 16.24 3.63 2.70
CA LYS A 178 16.59 3.13 1.36
C LYS A 178 15.34 2.83 0.52
N ILE A 179 14.32 2.21 1.12
CA ILE A 179 13.05 1.90 0.45
C ILE A 179 12.34 3.19 0.04
N VAL A 180 12.27 4.18 0.94
CA VAL A 180 11.66 5.48 0.65
C VAL A 180 12.42 6.20 -0.46
N GLN A 181 13.76 6.22 -0.43
CA GLN A 181 14.57 6.81 -1.50
C GLN A 181 14.25 6.20 -2.87
N LYS A 182 14.09 4.88 -2.96
CA LYS A 182 13.69 4.21 -4.20
C LYS A 182 12.22 4.48 -4.56
N LEU A 183 11.33 4.52 -3.57
CA LEU A 183 9.91 4.76 -3.79
C LEU A 183 9.63 6.18 -4.29
N MET A 184 10.30 7.15 -3.68
CA MET A 184 10.19 8.58 -4.01
C MET A 184 11.22 9.02 -5.07
N GLY A 185 12.03 8.09 -5.53
CA GLY A 185 13.26 8.33 -6.26
C GLY A 185 13.11 9.12 -7.53
N LYS A 186 14.12 9.92 -7.76
CA LYS A 186 14.33 10.80 -8.91
C LYS A 186 14.52 10.07 -10.25
N GLU A 187 14.38 8.75 -10.28
CA GLU A 187 14.72 7.92 -11.44
C GLU A 187 13.59 7.73 -12.45
N GLU A 188 12.37 8.13 -12.15
CA GLU A 188 11.29 8.06 -13.14
C GLU A 188 10.59 9.42 -13.29
N ALA A 189 11.23 10.33 -14.00
CA ALA A 189 10.62 11.58 -14.46
C ALA A 189 9.58 11.37 -15.59
N GLU A 190 9.00 10.20 -15.72
CA GLU A 190 7.79 10.00 -16.50
C GLU A 190 6.61 10.17 -15.57
N ARG A 191 6.16 11.42 -15.48
CA ARG A 191 4.94 11.82 -14.80
C ARG A 191 3.75 11.17 -15.51
N GLN A 192 3.39 9.96 -15.08
CA GLN A 192 2.02 9.50 -15.31
C GLN A 192 1.07 10.46 -14.57
N PRO A 193 -0.10 10.75 -15.12
CA PRO A 193 -1.07 11.61 -14.46
C PRO A 193 -1.34 11.04 -13.06
N LYS A 194 -1.10 11.85 -12.03
CA LYS A 194 -1.42 11.50 -10.65
C LYS A 194 -2.89 11.12 -10.62
N ARG A 195 -3.21 9.87 -10.34
CA ARG A 195 -4.57 9.45 -10.03
C ARG A 195 -4.86 9.99 -8.63
N GLY A 196 -5.51 11.15 -8.56
CA GLY A 196 -5.93 11.73 -7.29
C GLY A 196 -6.98 10.89 -6.57
N MET A 197 -7.27 11.23 -5.32
CA MET A 197 -8.27 10.52 -4.49
C MET A 197 -9.64 10.46 -5.16
N ALA A 198 -10.04 11.47 -5.94
CA ALA A 198 -11.27 11.43 -6.71
C ALA A 198 -11.28 10.28 -7.72
N ALA A 199 -10.19 10.05 -8.46
CA ALA A 199 -10.06 8.94 -9.40
C ALA A 199 -10.00 7.58 -8.67
N PHE A 200 -9.31 7.52 -7.51
CA PHE A 200 -9.26 6.34 -6.66
C PHE A 200 -10.66 5.89 -6.24
N PHE A 201 -11.46 6.80 -5.67
CA PHE A 201 -12.80 6.45 -5.22
C PHE A 201 -13.80 6.24 -6.36
N SER A 202 -13.66 6.92 -7.50
CA SER A 202 -14.51 6.62 -8.66
C SER A 202 -14.32 5.17 -9.12
N HIS A 203 -13.10 4.64 -9.11
CA HIS A 203 -12.83 3.25 -9.40
C HIS A 203 -13.49 2.27 -8.41
N ILE A 204 -13.56 2.62 -7.13
CA ILE A 204 -14.23 1.78 -6.12
C ILE A 204 -15.75 1.79 -6.32
N LEU A 205 -16.31 2.90 -6.78
CA LEU A 205 -17.76 3.13 -6.84
C LEU A 205 -18.42 2.76 -8.16
N ASP A 206 -17.67 2.63 -9.24
CA ASP A 206 -18.19 2.28 -10.59
C ASP A 206 -18.78 0.84 -10.69
N ARG A 207 -18.97 0.19 -9.56
CA ARG A 207 -19.51 -1.16 -9.41
C ARG A 207 -21.02 -1.27 -9.70
N ARG A 208 -21.73 -0.17 -10.11
CA ARG A 208 -23.19 -0.11 -10.12
C ARG A 208 -23.84 0.15 -11.47
N ASN A 209 -23.14 -0.17 -12.57
CA ASN A 209 -23.83 -0.23 -13.89
C ASN A 209 -23.70 -1.62 -14.48
#